data_bf43f4ebb63d318c99c40aadcc4174d4
#
_entry.id   bf43f4ebb63d318c99c40aadcc4174d4
#
_cell.length_a   1.000
_cell.length_b   1.000
_cell.length_c   1.000
_cell.angle_alpha   90.00
_cell.angle_beta   90.00
_cell.angle_gamma   90.00
#
_symmetry.space_group_name_H-M   'P 1'
#
loop_
_entity.id
_entity.type
_entity.pdbx_description
1 polymer ?
#
loop_
_entity_poly.entity_id
_entity_poly.type
_entity_poly.pdbx_seq_one_letter_code
_entity_poly.pdbx_strand_id
1 'polypeptide(L)'
;MKKQMKKNSTKKKTILIIEDERPLLEIINTKLEKNGFGVIAARSVDQVFNANLEKKGLGIISVASIKEALDYLEDLEQIDAIWLDHNLLGKENGLDFLKKFKSNTGRWDKIPIFVVSNTDRSETIQSYVNFGVSKYYVKSNFKLDEIVSDIKTSLGRTKV
;
A
#
# COMPACT_ATOMS: atom_id res chain seq x y z
N MET A 1 44.09 -8.20 -13.66
CA MET A 1 43.17 -8.08 -12.51
C MET A 1 41.86 -7.51 -13.01
N LYS A 2 40.81 -8.34 -13.14
CA LYS A 2 39.47 -7.89 -13.56
C LYS A 2 38.75 -7.33 -12.34
N LYS A 3 38.52 -6.02 -12.32
CA LYS A 3 37.69 -5.33 -11.33
C LYS A 3 36.23 -5.79 -11.52
N GLN A 4 35.74 -6.67 -10.65
CA GLN A 4 34.30 -6.98 -10.58
C GLN A 4 33.58 -5.72 -10.11
N MET A 5 32.88 -5.05 -11.02
CA MET A 5 31.91 -4.03 -10.68
C MET A 5 30.75 -4.73 -9.98
N LYS A 6 30.67 -4.58 -8.66
CA LYS A 6 29.46 -4.92 -7.89
C LYS A 6 28.31 -4.07 -8.46
N LYS A 7 27.40 -4.70 -9.19
CA LYS A 7 26.11 -4.14 -9.52
C LYS A 7 25.37 -3.91 -8.20
N ASN A 8 25.36 -2.68 -7.71
CA ASN A 8 24.43 -2.27 -6.65
C ASN A 8 23.01 -2.37 -7.24
N SER A 9 22.39 -3.50 -7.06
CA SER A 9 20.97 -3.69 -7.31
C SER A 9 20.25 -2.92 -6.18
N THR A 10 19.87 -1.67 -6.43
CA THR A 10 18.98 -0.95 -5.54
C THR A 10 17.66 -1.72 -5.48
N LYS A 11 17.36 -2.29 -4.30
CA LYS A 11 16.13 -3.05 -4.05
C LYS A 11 14.94 -2.13 -4.40
N LYS A 12 14.05 -2.59 -5.27
CA LYS A 12 12.83 -1.85 -5.62
C LYS A 12 12.00 -1.60 -4.38
N LYS A 13 11.50 -0.37 -4.23
CA LYS A 13 10.53 -0.05 -3.18
C LYS A 13 9.18 -0.68 -3.50
N THR A 14 8.53 -1.24 -2.50
CA THR A 14 7.29 -2.02 -2.64
C THR A 14 6.09 -1.25 -2.10
N ILE A 15 5.03 -1.18 -2.89
CA ILE A 15 3.77 -0.53 -2.53
C ILE A 15 2.69 -1.59 -2.38
N LEU A 16 2.02 -1.59 -1.23
CA LEU A 16 0.80 -2.35 -1.01
C LEU A 16 -0.39 -1.53 -1.53
N ILE A 17 -1.14 -2.08 -2.48
CA ILE A 17 -2.38 -1.49 -2.98
C ILE A 17 -3.56 -2.23 -2.36
N ILE A 18 -4.50 -1.48 -1.78
CA ILE A 18 -5.78 -1.98 -1.28
C ILE A 18 -6.88 -1.24 -2.03
N GLU A 19 -7.45 -1.90 -3.05
CA GLU A 19 -8.40 -1.34 -4.01
C GLU A 19 -9.29 -2.48 -4.53
N ASP A 20 -10.60 -2.35 -4.48
CA ASP A 20 -11.56 -3.39 -4.88
C ASP A 20 -11.96 -3.32 -6.36
N GLU A 21 -11.85 -2.17 -6.98
CA GLU A 21 -12.14 -1.96 -8.40
C GLU A 21 -11.05 -2.59 -9.29
N ARG A 22 -11.31 -3.79 -9.81
CA ARG A 22 -10.32 -4.56 -10.59
C ARG A 22 -9.70 -3.78 -11.78
N PRO A 23 -10.47 -3.09 -12.64
CA PRO A 23 -9.88 -2.33 -13.72
C PRO A 23 -8.97 -1.20 -13.24
N LEU A 24 -9.35 -0.50 -12.17
CA LEU A 24 -8.54 0.55 -11.57
C LEU A 24 -7.28 -0.01 -10.93
N LEU A 25 -7.39 -1.12 -10.21
CA LEU A 25 -6.26 -1.82 -9.62
C LEU A 25 -5.19 -2.20 -10.67
N GLU A 26 -5.61 -2.71 -11.83
CA GLU A 26 -4.70 -3.07 -12.93
C GLU A 26 -3.99 -1.84 -13.52
N ILE A 27 -4.69 -0.72 -13.65
CA ILE A 27 -4.11 0.55 -14.12
C ILE A 27 -3.11 1.09 -13.11
N ILE A 28 -3.45 1.11 -11.82
CA ILE A 28 -2.55 1.56 -10.74
C ILE A 28 -1.29 0.70 -10.72
N ASN A 29 -1.46 -0.63 -10.72
CA ASN A 29 -0.36 -1.58 -10.75
C ASN A 29 0.60 -1.30 -11.91
N THR A 30 0.07 -1.20 -13.13
CA THR A 30 0.86 -0.93 -14.34
C THR A 30 1.63 0.39 -14.23
N LYS A 31 1.01 1.44 -13.69
CA LYS A 31 1.67 2.74 -13.55
C LYS A 31 2.77 2.72 -12.49
N LEU A 32 2.55 2.06 -11.38
CA LEU A 32 3.56 1.94 -10.32
C LEU A 32 4.74 1.10 -10.79
N GLU A 33 4.50 -0.03 -11.45
CA GLU A 33 5.57 -0.86 -12.01
C GLU A 33 6.41 -0.12 -13.06
N LYS A 34 5.78 0.65 -13.95
CA LYS A 34 6.47 1.52 -14.92
C LYS A 34 7.32 2.60 -14.25
N ASN A 35 6.97 3.00 -13.03
CA ASN A 35 7.76 3.95 -12.22
C ASN A 35 8.81 3.26 -11.34
N GLY A 36 9.02 1.95 -11.50
CA GLY A 36 10.09 1.20 -10.85
C GLY A 36 9.73 0.64 -9.48
N PHE A 37 8.45 0.64 -9.09
CA PHE A 37 7.99 0.04 -7.83
C PHE A 37 7.70 -1.45 -7.98
N GLY A 38 7.87 -2.21 -6.89
CA GLY A 38 7.24 -3.49 -6.69
C GLY A 38 5.82 -3.27 -6.17
N VAL A 39 4.87 -4.13 -6.53
CA VAL A 39 3.47 -3.98 -6.15
C VAL A 39 2.94 -5.27 -5.53
N ILE A 40 2.23 -5.11 -4.40
CA ILE A 40 1.38 -6.13 -3.79
C ILE A 40 -0.03 -5.57 -3.78
N ALA A 41 -1.01 -6.33 -4.26
CA ALA A 41 -2.38 -5.85 -4.41
C ALA A 41 -3.38 -6.69 -3.60
N ALA A 42 -4.30 -6.04 -2.91
CA ALA A 42 -5.43 -6.64 -2.22
C ALA A 42 -6.73 -5.88 -2.51
N ARG A 43 -7.86 -6.57 -2.51
CA ARG A 43 -9.18 -6.00 -2.85
C ARG A 43 -10.05 -5.74 -1.63
N SER A 44 -9.71 -6.29 -0.48
CA SER A 44 -10.45 -6.13 0.78
C SER A 44 -9.52 -6.14 1.98
N VAL A 45 -10.04 -5.70 3.13
CA VAL A 45 -9.32 -5.77 4.41
C VAL A 45 -9.01 -7.23 4.77
N ASP A 46 -9.96 -8.13 4.56
CA ASP A 46 -9.76 -9.56 4.83
C ASP A 46 -8.62 -10.15 4.00
N GLN A 47 -8.48 -9.74 2.74
CA GLN A 47 -7.36 -10.18 1.91
C GLN A 47 -6.01 -9.71 2.44
N VAL A 48 -5.92 -8.53 3.05
CA VAL A 48 -4.67 -8.03 3.65
C VAL A 48 -4.29 -8.80 4.90
N PHE A 49 -5.29 -9.12 5.76
CA PHE A 49 -5.05 -9.76 7.05
C PHE A 49 -5.28 -11.28 7.04
N ASN A 50 -5.86 -11.83 6.00
CA ASN A 50 -6.25 -13.24 5.88
C ASN A 50 -5.66 -13.94 4.63
N ALA A 51 -4.52 -13.50 4.12
CA ALA A 51 -3.95 -14.03 2.89
C ALA A 51 -2.83 -15.06 3.09
N ASN A 52 -2.89 -16.24 2.45
CA ASN A 52 -1.75 -17.16 2.27
C ASN A 52 -0.96 -16.74 1.03
N LEU A 53 0.29 -16.37 1.19
CA LEU A 53 1.15 -15.99 0.08
C LEU A 53 1.72 -17.20 -0.63
N GLU A 54 1.15 -17.55 -1.74
CA GLU A 54 1.94 -18.32 -2.71
C GLU A 54 2.88 -17.38 -3.46
N LYS A 55 4.17 -17.66 -3.29
CA LYS A 55 5.28 -17.05 -4.07
C LYS A 55 5.10 -17.35 -5.55
N LYS A 56 4.32 -16.57 -6.27
CA LYS A 56 4.45 -16.44 -7.74
C LYS A 56 3.85 -15.12 -8.19
N GLY A 57 4.63 -14.33 -8.88
CA GLY A 57 4.37 -12.99 -9.38
C GLY A 57 2.93 -12.71 -9.80
N LEU A 58 2.34 -11.62 -9.27
CA LEU A 58 0.94 -11.27 -9.19
C LEU A 58 0.22 -11.99 -8.02
N GLY A 59 0.74 -11.82 -6.81
CA GLY A 59 0.24 -12.50 -5.63
C GLY A 59 -1.01 -11.86 -5.04
N ILE A 60 -2.17 -12.50 -5.22
CA ILE A 60 -3.30 -12.34 -4.31
C ILE A 60 -2.93 -13.08 -3.04
N ILE A 61 -2.90 -12.36 -1.92
CA ILE A 61 -2.54 -12.90 -0.62
C ILE A 61 -3.80 -13.38 0.12
N SER A 62 -3.93 -14.65 0.57
CA SER A 62 -4.94 -15.12 1.51
C SER A 62 -4.37 -15.92 2.70
N VAL A 63 -4.51 -15.43 3.97
CA VAL A 63 -4.06 -16.10 5.22
C VAL A 63 -5.23 -16.56 6.09
N ALA A 64 -5.03 -17.60 6.91
CA ALA A 64 -6.07 -18.24 7.73
C ALA A 64 -6.27 -17.57 9.11
N SER A 65 -5.43 -16.63 9.54
CA SER A 65 -5.58 -15.92 10.82
C SER A 65 -4.87 -14.59 10.86
N ILE A 66 -5.32 -13.66 11.72
CA ILE A 66 -4.68 -12.36 11.97
C ILE A 66 -3.21 -12.56 12.40
N LYS A 67 -2.91 -13.62 13.16
CA LYS A 67 -1.55 -13.93 13.59
C LYS A 67 -0.65 -14.27 12.40
N GLU A 68 -1.12 -15.13 11.48
CA GLU A 68 -0.39 -15.47 10.25
C GLU A 68 -0.23 -14.25 9.34
N ALA A 69 -1.23 -13.36 9.27
CA ALA A 69 -1.12 -12.11 8.53
C ALA A 69 -0.04 -11.21 9.11
N LEU A 70 0.09 -11.16 10.44
CA LEU A 70 1.11 -10.37 11.13
C LEU A 70 2.49 -10.97 10.98
N ASP A 71 2.63 -12.30 11.20
CA ASP A 71 3.86 -13.05 10.96
C ASP A 71 4.30 -12.89 9.50
N TYR A 72 3.33 -12.85 8.58
CA TYR A 72 3.58 -12.68 7.14
C TYR A 72 3.94 -11.24 6.74
N LEU A 73 3.27 -10.25 7.34
CA LEU A 73 3.67 -8.85 7.17
C LEU A 73 5.08 -8.62 7.77
N GLU A 74 5.46 -9.38 8.81
CA GLU A 74 6.84 -9.40 9.33
C GLU A 74 7.83 -10.03 8.35
N ASP A 75 7.41 -11.08 7.62
CA ASP A 75 8.21 -11.75 6.58
C ASP A 75 8.22 -10.99 5.24
N LEU A 76 7.23 -10.13 4.97
CA LEU A 76 7.30 -9.14 3.91
C LEU A 76 8.36 -8.11 4.29
N GLU A 77 9.59 -8.43 4.00
CA GLU A 77 10.78 -7.68 4.42
C GLU A 77 10.73 -6.18 4.11
N GLN A 78 9.76 -5.71 3.30
CA GLN A 78 9.61 -4.28 3.02
C GLN A 78 8.32 -3.91 2.29
N ILE A 79 7.36 -3.34 2.99
CA ILE A 79 6.36 -2.43 2.41
C ILE A 79 6.87 -1.01 2.68
N ASP A 80 7.06 -0.26 1.61
CA ASP A 80 7.58 1.12 1.69
C ASP A 80 6.46 2.16 1.71
N ALA A 81 5.28 1.83 1.18
CA ALA A 81 4.07 2.67 1.23
C ALA A 81 2.80 1.83 1.07
N ILE A 82 1.67 2.41 1.47
CA ILE A 82 0.34 1.84 1.28
C ILE A 82 -0.50 2.81 0.45
N TRP A 83 -1.10 2.29 -0.63
CA TRP A 83 -2.20 2.89 -1.36
C TRP A 83 -3.51 2.29 -0.85
N LEU A 84 -4.40 3.11 -0.33
CA LEU A 84 -5.61 2.64 0.35
C LEU A 84 -6.86 3.32 -0.21
N ASP A 85 -7.81 2.54 -0.73
CA ASP A 85 -9.18 3.03 -0.94
C ASP A 85 -9.99 2.96 0.35
N HIS A 86 -10.99 3.85 0.45
CA HIS A 86 -11.97 3.83 1.54
C HIS A 86 -13.01 2.73 1.34
N ASN A 87 -13.53 2.60 0.13
CA ASN A 87 -14.55 1.61 -0.21
C ASN A 87 -13.88 0.31 -0.66
N LEU A 88 -14.11 -0.75 0.09
CA LEU A 88 -13.48 -2.05 -0.15
C LEU A 88 -14.54 -3.15 -0.18
N LEU A 89 -14.20 -4.29 -0.79
CA LEU A 89 -15.05 -5.47 -0.75
C LEU A 89 -15.25 -5.97 0.68
N GLY A 90 -16.48 -6.44 0.97
CA GLY A 90 -16.84 -6.97 2.28
C GLY A 90 -17.51 -5.93 3.17
N LYS A 91 -17.43 -6.16 4.48
CA LYS A 91 -18.09 -5.30 5.48
C LYS A 91 -17.18 -4.18 6.00
N GLU A 92 -15.88 -4.30 5.80
CA GLU A 92 -14.88 -3.39 6.35
C GLU A 92 -14.40 -2.41 5.27
N ASN A 93 -14.10 -1.20 5.70
CA ASN A 93 -13.60 -0.11 4.85
C ASN A 93 -12.15 0.25 5.20
N GLY A 94 -11.61 1.25 4.51
CA GLY A 94 -10.23 1.70 4.73
C GLY A 94 -9.94 2.20 6.15
N LEU A 95 -10.93 2.77 6.88
CA LEU A 95 -10.75 3.14 8.28
C LEU A 95 -10.64 1.92 9.19
N ASP A 96 -11.40 0.86 8.90
CA ASP A 96 -11.32 -0.40 9.65
C ASP A 96 -9.96 -1.07 9.42
N PHE A 97 -9.45 -1.00 8.18
CA PHE A 97 -8.07 -1.40 7.90
C PHE A 97 -7.07 -0.63 8.76
N LEU A 98 -7.17 0.71 8.82
CA LEU A 98 -6.25 1.53 9.61
C LEU A 98 -6.31 1.22 11.11
N LYS A 99 -7.50 0.98 11.67
CA LYS A 99 -7.66 0.56 13.07
C LYS A 99 -6.88 -0.72 13.34
N LYS A 100 -7.05 -1.74 12.50
CA LYS A 100 -6.34 -3.02 12.62
C LYS A 100 -4.83 -2.84 12.43
N PHE A 101 -4.43 -2.07 11.42
CA PHE A 101 -3.05 -1.81 11.08
C PHE A 101 -2.30 -1.08 12.20
N LYS A 102 -2.92 -0.05 12.77
CA LYS A 102 -2.33 0.75 13.86
C LYS A 102 -2.33 0.05 15.22
N SER A 103 -3.24 -0.91 15.45
CA SER A 103 -3.23 -1.72 16.67
C SER A 103 -2.07 -2.71 16.74
N ASN A 104 -1.46 -3.03 15.61
CA ASN A 104 -0.26 -3.85 15.50
C ASN A 104 0.98 -2.96 15.48
N THR A 105 1.30 -2.40 16.62
CA THR A 105 2.35 -1.41 16.82
C THR A 105 3.76 -1.92 16.50
N GLY A 106 4.64 -1.02 16.11
CA GLY A 106 6.05 -1.25 15.87
C GLY A 106 6.54 -0.62 14.56
N ARG A 107 7.12 -1.41 13.65
CA ARG A 107 7.73 -0.89 12.40
C ARG A 107 6.73 -0.28 11.41
N TRP A 108 5.43 -0.57 11.57
CA TRP A 108 4.36 -0.10 10.69
C TRP A 108 4.00 1.38 10.86
N ASP A 109 4.29 1.97 12.02
CA ASP A 109 3.96 3.37 12.32
C ASP A 109 4.67 4.37 11.39
N LYS A 110 5.74 3.93 10.73
CA LYS A 110 6.56 4.76 9.83
C LYS A 110 6.21 4.60 8.36
N ILE A 111 5.32 3.66 8.01
CA ILE A 111 4.95 3.45 6.61
C ILE A 111 3.97 4.55 6.17
N PRO A 112 4.31 5.34 5.14
CA PRO A 112 3.42 6.35 4.61
C PRO A 112 2.20 5.70 3.97
N ILE A 113 1.01 6.23 4.31
CA ILE A 113 -0.28 5.77 3.79
C ILE A 113 -0.88 6.89 2.95
N PHE A 114 -1.20 6.58 1.70
CA PHE A 114 -1.84 7.45 0.74
C PHE A 114 -3.26 6.94 0.50
N VAL A 115 -4.25 7.70 0.98
CA VAL A 115 -5.66 7.37 0.78
C VAL A 115 -6.12 7.94 -0.54
N VAL A 116 -6.72 7.12 -1.40
CA VAL A 116 -7.22 7.52 -2.72
C VAL A 116 -8.65 6.99 -2.86
N SER A 117 -9.64 7.87 -2.74
CA SER A 117 -11.04 7.47 -2.67
C SER A 117 -11.97 8.44 -3.40
N ASN A 118 -13.16 7.95 -3.77
CA ASN A 118 -14.25 8.80 -4.27
C ASN A 118 -14.95 9.59 -3.14
N THR A 119 -14.71 9.26 -1.88
CA THR A 119 -15.34 9.92 -0.75
C THR A 119 -14.71 11.30 -0.50
N ASP A 120 -15.54 12.35 -0.55
CA ASP A 120 -15.16 13.75 -0.30
C ASP A 120 -15.75 14.31 1.00
N ARG A 121 -16.36 13.46 1.83
CA ARG A 121 -16.97 13.86 3.11
C ARG A 121 -15.90 14.32 4.08
N SER A 122 -16.05 15.56 4.57
CA SER A 122 -15.10 16.19 5.50
C SER A 122 -14.83 15.35 6.75
N GLU A 123 -15.87 14.72 7.33
CA GLU A 123 -15.76 13.87 8.52
C GLU A 123 -14.90 12.62 8.25
N THR A 124 -15.08 12.01 7.07
CA THR A 124 -14.29 10.85 6.67
C THR A 124 -12.83 11.25 6.47
N ILE A 125 -12.57 12.35 5.75
CA ILE A 125 -11.22 12.88 5.52
C ILE A 125 -10.56 13.19 6.87
N GLN A 126 -11.27 13.87 7.79
CA GLN A 126 -10.74 14.21 9.11
C GLN A 126 -10.39 12.96 9.92
N SER A 127 -11.17 11.88 9.80
CA SER A 127 -10.87 10.61 10.46
C SER A 127 -9.54 10.03 9.96
N TYR A 128 -9.27 10.08 8.65
CA TYR A 128 -7.99 9.65 8.11
C TYR A 128 -6.81 10.52 8.56
N VAL A 129 -7.02 11.84 8.60
CA VAL A 129 -6.01 12.78 9.12
C VAL A 129 -5.67 12.47 10.58
N ASN A 130 -6.68 12.18 11.41
CA ASN A 130 -6.49 11.80 12.81
C ASN A 130 -5.71 10.48 12.98
N PHE A 131 -5.83 9.55 12.01
CA PHE A 131 -4.99 8.35 11.96
C PHE A 131 -3.55 8.62 11.49
N GLY A 132 -3.24 9.84 11.06
CA GLY A 132 -1.89 10.21 10.62
C GLY A 132 -1.51 9.67 9.25
N VAL A 133 -2.47 9.57 8.31
CA VAL A 133 -2.16 9.25 6.92
C VAL A 133 -1.31 10.35 6.27
N SER A 134 -0.47 9.98 5.33
CA SER A 134 0.47 10.94 4.69
C SER A 134 -0.25 11.93 3.79
N LYS A 135 -1.26 11.46 3.05
CA LYS A 135 -2.10 12.30 2.19
C LYS A 135 -3.42 11.61 1.86
N TYR A 136 -4.46 12.40 1.64
CA TYR A 136 -5.76 11.97 1.15
C TYR A 136 -6.04 12.59 -0.21
N TYR A 137 -6.45 11.78 -1.17
CA TYR A 137 -6.83 12.20 -2.51
C TYR A 137 -8.28 11.85 -2.78
N VAL A 138 -9.07 12.82 -3.21
CA VAL A 138 -10.39 12.56 -3.80
C VAL A 138 -10.16 12.22 -5.28
N LYS A 139 -10.54 11.01 -5.70
CA LYS A 139 -10.24 10.45 -7.05
C LYS A 139 -10.62 11.40 -8.19
N SER A 140 -11.73 12.15 -8.05
CA SER A 140 -12.20 13.11 -9.06
C SER A 140 -11.32 14.35 -9.22
N ASN A 141 -10.49 14.69 -8.22
CA ASN A 141 -9.73 15.94 -8.17
C ASN A 141 -8.26 15.77 -8.60
N PHE A 142 -7.79 14.55 -8.76
CA PHE A 142 -6.39 14.25 -9.06
C PHE A 142 -6.25 13.25 -10.21
N LYS A 143 -5.27 13.47 -11.05
CA LYS A 143 -4.85 12.48 -12.05
C LYS A 143 -4.00 11.41 -11.39
N LEU A 144 -4.12 10.18 -11.87
CA LEU A 144 -3.36 9.04 -11.34
C LEU A 144 -1.84 9.27 -11.39
N ASP A 145 -1.35 9.93 -12.45
CA ASP A 145 0.07 10.25 -12.60
C ASP A 145 0.57 11.24 -11.54
N GLU A 146 -0.27 12.18 -11.10
CA GLU A 146 0.05 13.12 -10.02
C GLU A 146 0.21 12.38 -8.69
N ILE A 147 -0.72 11.46 -8.38
CA ILE A 147 -0.65 10.65 -7.16
C ILE A 147 0.61 9.77 -7.16
N VAL A 148 0.90 9.10 -8.27
CA VAL A 148 2.10 8.25 -8.40
C VAL A 148 3.38 9.09 -8.26
N SER A 149 3.41 10.29 -8.85
CA SER A 149 4.54 11.24 -8.72
C SER A 149 4.76 11.67 -7.27
N ASP A 150 3.68 11.99 -6.54
CA ASP A 150 3.75 12.37 -5.13
C ASP A 150 4.29 11.22 -4.26
N ILE A 151 3.83 9.99 -4.48
CA ILE A 151 4.34 8.81 -3.79
C ILE A 151 5.84 8.63 -4.07
N LYS A 152 6.24 8.73 -5.33
CA LYS A 152 7.65 8.64 -5.73
C LYS A 152 8.51 9.69 -5.04
N THR A 153 8.05 10.92 -4.99
CA THR A 153 8.72 12.03 -4.32
C THR A 153 8.82 11.79 -2.81
N SER A 154 7.74 11.34 -2.18
CA SER A 154 7.70 11.02 -0.75
C SER A 154 8.70 9.92 -0.38
N LEU A 155 8.78 8.86 -1.19
CA LEU A 155 9.67 7.72 -0.95
C LEU A 155 11.13 8.00 -1.38
N GLY A 156 11.37 8.98 -2.25
CA GLY A 156 12.70 9.42 -2.68
C GLY A 156 13.38 10.37 -1.69
N ARG A 157 12.62 11.01 -0.79
CA ARG A 157 13.16 11.84 0.28
C ARG A 157 13.69 10.96 1.40
N THR A 158 14.93 10.54 1.29
CA THR A 158 15.65 9.98 2.44
C THR A 158 15.65 11.05 3.53
N LYS A 159 15.06 10.78 4.69
CA LYS A 159 15.23 11.66 5.85
C LYS A 159 16.74 11.67 6.18
N VAL A 160 17.35 12.83 5.97
CA VAL A 160 18.67 13.16 6.50
C VAL A 160 18.58 13.25 8.01
#